data_faf61f24e947bd825a4d8798f3eda3b2
#
_entry.id   faf61f24e947bd825a4d8798f3eda3b2
#
_cell.length_a   1.000
_cell.length_b   1.000
_cell.length_c   1.000
_cell.angle_alpha   90.00
_cell.angle_beta   90.00
_cell.angle_gamma   90.00
#
_symmetry.space_group_name_H-M   'P 1'
#
loop_
_entity.id
_entity.type
_entity.pdbx_description
1 polymer ?
#
loop_
_entity_poly.entity_id
_entity_poly.type
_entity_poly.pdbx_seq_one_letter_code
_entity_poly.pdbx_strand_id
1 'polypeptide(L)' 'LDSGEKKPYQQISLTLHDKQAELILACIDYVHTHGEVKETFGNENHKGNGVYEEVRQWAEQKKLV' A
#
# COMPACT_ATOMS: atom_id res chain seq x y z
N LEU A 1 12.56 -26.25 8.65
CA LEU A 1 12.43 -26.06 8.00
C LEU A 1 11.47 -25.46 7.62
N ASP A 2 11.24 -24.86 7.42
CA ASP A 2 10.48 -24.19 7.10
C ASP A 2 9.68 -24.45 6.48
N SER A 3 9.52 -24.98 6.44
CA SER A 3 8.84 -25.31 5.97
C SER A 3 7.99 -25.00 5.19
N GLY A 4 7.77 -24.78 4.64
CA GLY A 4 6.80 -24.57 3.74
C GLY A 4 5.80 -23.57 4.06
N GLU A 5 5.85 -22.99 5.19
CA GLU A 5 4.90 -22.02 5.44
C GLU A 5 5.28 -20.78 4.79
N LYS A 6 4.50 -20.27 3.85
CA LYS A 6 4.73 -19.00 3.22
C LYS A 6 3.93 -17.97 3.92
N LYS A 7 4.58 -16.88 4.31
CA LYS A 7 3.84 -15.74 4.81
C LYS A 7 3.13 -15.07 3.64
N PRO A 8 1.94 -14.54 3.85
CA PRO A 8 1.18 -13.95 2.75
C PRO A 8 1.65 -12.55 2.37
N TYR A 9 2.87 -12.16 2.76
CA TYR A 9 3.36 -10.81 2.48
C TYR A 9 4.48 -10.87 1.47
N GLN A 10 4.54 -9.87 0.62
CA GLN A 10 5.57 -9.75 -0.40
C GLN A 10 6.21 -8.38 -0.29
N GLN A 11 7.50 -8.32 -0.64
CA GLN A 11 8.17 -7.04 -0.72
C GLN A 11 8.26 -6.63 -2.19
N ILE A 12 7.89 -5.41 -2.46
CA ILE A 12 7.95 -4.86 -3.80
C ILE A 12 8.87 -3.64 -3.75
N SER A 13 9.92 -3.66 -4.55
CA SER A 13 10.88 -2.56 -4.60
C SER A 13 10.63 -1.70 -5.81
N LEU A 14 10.67 -0.39 -5.59
CA LEU A 14 10.43 0.57 -6.65
C LEU A 14 11.54 1.61 -6.64
N THR A 15 11.91 2.06 -7.84
CA THR A 15 12.82 3.18 -7.98
C THR A 15 12.00 4.38 -8.43
N LEU A 16 12.04 5.45 -7.65
CA LEU A 16 11.21 6.62 -7.91
C LEU A 16 12.06 7.86 -7.97
N HIS A 17 11.70 8.76 -8.88
CA HIS A 17 12.26 10.10 -8.88
C HIS A 17 11.76 10.82 -7.62
N ASP A 18 12.52 11.80 -7.13
CA ASP A 18 12.15 12.52 -5.92
C ASP A 18 10.72 13.06 -5.99
N LYS A 19 10.32 13.61 -7.12
CA LYS A 19 8.99 14.17 -7.26
C LYS A 19 7.90 13.10 -7.20
N GLN A 20 8.20 11.93 -7.71
CA GLN A 20 7.26 10.81 -7.63
C GLN A 20 7.13 10.33 -6.20
N ALA A 21 8.27 10.24 -5.51
CA ALA A 21 8.27 9.79 -4.12
C ALA A 21 7.52 10.77 -3.23
N GLU A 22 7.70 12.06 -3.46
CA GLU A 22 7.01 13.08 -2.67
C GLU A 22 5.50 12.93 -2.77
N LEU A 23 5.00 12.74 -3.97
CA LEU A 23 3.58 12.61 -4.17
C LEU A 23 3.03 11.35 -3.50
N ILE A 24 3.74 10.24 -3.68
CA ILE A 24 3.30 8.98 -3.10
C ILE A 24 3.29 9.05 -1.58
N LEU A 25 4.36 9.60 -1.00
CA LEU A 25 4.42 9.72 0.46
C LEU A 25 3.36 10.65 1.01
N ALA A 26 3.08 11.74 0.29
CA ALA A 26 2.02 12.66 0.70
C ALA A 26 0.66 11.98 0.68
N CYS A 27 0.40 11.16 -0.33
CA CYS A 27 -0.86 10.44 -0.42
C CYS A 27 -0.98 9.37 0.66
N ILE A 28 0.12 8.68 0.97
CA ILE A 28 0.13 7.71 2.06
C ILE A 28 -0.26 8.40 3.37
N ASP A 29 0.35 9.54 3.62
CA ASP A 29 0.06 10.29 4.83
C ASP A 29 -1.39 10.74 4.87
N TYR A 30 -1.91 11.19 3.74
CA TYR A 30 -3.29 11.64 3.64
C TYR A 30 -4.27 10.54 3.99
N VAL A 31 -4.11 9.34 3.39
CA VAL A 31 -5.08 8.27 3.62
C VAL A 31 -5.04 7.78 5.06
N HIS A 32 -3.87 7.82 5.70
CA HIS A 32 -3.79 7.45 7.11
C HIS A 32 -4.41 8.53 8.00
N THR A 33 -4.08 9.79 7.72
CA THR A 33 -4.56 10.90 8.53
C THR A 33 -6.08 11.03 8.47
N HIS A 34 -6.66 10.76 7.31
CA HIS A 34 -8.10 10.88 7.12
C HIS A 34 -8.84 9.57 7.38
N GLY A 35 -8.15 8.57 7.91
CA GLY A 35 -8.80 7.32 8.29
C GLY A 35 -9.34 6.52 7.14
N GLU A 36 -8.74 6.66 5.96
CA GLU A 36 -9.23 5.93 4.78
C GLU A 36 -8.69 4.52 4.69
N VAL A 37 -7.62 4.21 5.41
CA VAL A 37 -7.03 2.87 5.40
C VAL A 37 -7.85 2.00 6.33
N LYS A 38 -8.63 1.08 5.76
CA LYS A 38 -9.53 0.25 6.54
C LYS A 38 -9.17 -1.22 6.52
N GLU A 39 -8.64 -1.70 5.41
CA GLU A 39 -8.28 -3.09 5.30
C GLU A 39 -6.77 -3.24 5.24
N THR A 40 -6.18 -3.94 6.18
CA THR A 40 -4.74 -4.11 6.21
C THR A 40 -4.32 -5.56 6.06
N PHE A 41 -5.26 -6.51 6.12
CA PHE A 41 -4.97 -7.94 6.00
C PHE A 41 -3.92 -8.38 7.03
N GLY A 42 -3.89 -7.70 8.19
CA GLY A 42 -2.92 -8.02 9.21
C GLY A 42 -1.53 -7.50 8.95
N ASN A 43 -1.34 -6.74 7.87
CA ASN A 43 -0.04 -6.16 7.54
C ASN A 43 0.24 -4.97 8.45
N GLU A 44 1.42 -4.94 9.07
CA GLU A 44 1.77 -3.86 9.96
C GLU A 44 2.61 -2.79 9.28
N ASN A 45 2.90 -2.94 8.02
CA ASN A 45 3.70 -1.97 7.29
C ASN A 45 2.84 -0.76 6.93
N HIS A 46 3.15 0.38 7.58
CA HIS A 46 2.37 1.60 7.43
C HIS A 46 2.31 2.07 5.98
N LYS A 47 3.48 2.13 5.33
CA LYS A 47 3.53 2.61 3.94
C LYS A 47 2.83 1.65 3.00
N GLY A 48 3.00 0.35 3.24
CA GLY A 48 2.34 -0.64 2.40
C GLY A 48 0.83 -0.54 2.46
N ASN A 49 0.29 -0.33 3.66
CA ASN A 49 -1.15 -0.19 3.84
C ASN A 49 -1.66 1.07 3.13
N GLY A 50 -0.90 2.16 3.20
CA GLY A 50 -1.30 3.39 2.52
C GLY A 50 -1.28 3.24 1.01
N VAL A 51 -0.25 2.60 0.48
CA VAL A 51 -0.16 2.37 -0.96
C VAL A 51 -1.32 1.50 -1.42
N TYR A 52 -1.63 0.44 -0.66
CA TYR A 52 -2.74 -0.42 -1.03
C TYR A 52 -4.04 0.37 -1.12
N GLU A 53 -4.31 1.22 -0.15
CA GLU A 53 -5.55 1.99 -0.16
C GLU A 53 -5.62 2.92 -1.37
N GLU A 54 -4.52 3.59 -1.70
CA GLU A 54 -4.50 4.47 -2.86
C GLU A 54 -4.77 3.71 -4.16
N VAL A 55 -4.10 2.57 -4.31
CA VAL A 55 -4.25 1.75 -5.51
C VAL A 55 -5.66 1.16 -5.57
N ARG A 56 -6.19 0.75 -4.42
CA ARG A 56 -7.54 0.19 -4.38
C ARG A 56 -8.57 1.22 -4.87
N GLN A 57 -8.44 2.46 -4.41
CA GLN A 57 -9.39 3.50 -4.83
C GLN A 57 -9.29 3.74 -6.34
N TRP A 58 -8.06 3.78 -6.85
CA TRP A 58 -7.87 3.95 -8.28
C TRP A 58 -8.46 2.78 -9.06
N ALA A 59 -8.22 1.57 -8.57
CA ALA A 59 -8.72 0.37 -9.24
C ALA A 59 -10.24 0.32 -9.25
N GLU A 60 -10.87 0.79 -8.19
CA GLU A 60 -12.33 0.85 -8.15
C GLU A 60 -12.86 1.83 -9.18
N GLN A 61 -12.19 2.98 -9.34
CA GLN A 61 -12.59 3.94 -10.36
C GLN A 61 -12.47 3.34 -11.75
N LYS A 62 -11.50 2.49 -11.97
CA LYS A 62 -11.28 1.85 -13.27
C LYS A 62 -12.04 0.53 -13.40
N LYS A 63 -12.76 0.14 -12.36
CA LYS A 63 -13.56 -1.07 -12.35
C LYS A 63 -12.72 -2.33 -12.54
N LEU A 64 -11.53 -2.33 -11.92
CA LEU A 64 -10.65 -3.49 -11.96
C LEU A 64 -10.87 -4.41 -10.78
N VAL A 65 -11.62 -3.97 -9.80
CA VAL A 65 -11.95 -4.79 -8.63
C VAL A 65 -13.43 -4.71 -8.34
#